data_ac8e6309a4b23057980a6a3039faf29c
#
_entry.id   ac8e6309a4b23057980a6a3039faf29c
#
_cell.length_a   1.000
_cell.length_b   1.000
_cell.length_c   1.000
_cell.angle_alpha   90.00
_cell.angle_beta   90.00
_cell.angle_gamma   90.00
#
_symmetry.space_group_name_H-M   'P 1'
#
loop_
_entity.id
_entity.type
_entity.pdbx_description
1 polymer ?
#
loop_
_entity_poly.entity_id
_entity_poly.type
_entity_poly.pdbx_seq_one_letter_code
_entity_poly.pdbx_strand_id
1 'polypeptide(L)'
;MTKPHALLRAAYPFHATLGMRRVTTYPTDLVVGTERDIYTLNRTDGEGGQIRRTNWDDEDLGDIGSGFIWPVQMISGPNDSLVVSDEGNHTISFWSKDGEKLNSWGTHGSGEGELDRPSGITFDSNGDLFVVDTMNHRVQKFTVDGKFISTFGSFGSGDGQFNMPWGVGIDPNDGAVVIGDWRNDRVQKFSADGEYLLQFGSSGSGNGELNRPAGVTVDQHSDIYVADRGNHRVQLFNSAGEFVDVFVGDAGLSKSGRIYITANPKVLRSREDIDHVAVKRLRGVMSVRVYGDLMYIPDFGCHRIQVYKKEAYELSEDEIYPRPKAPTLYTV
;
A
#
# COMPACT_ATOMS: atom_id res chain seq x y z
N MET A 1 32.97 7.77 -0.42
CA MET A 1 32.21 7.96 -1.67
C MET A 1 31.23 6.78 -1.74
N THR A 2 29.95 7.04 -1.63
CA THR A 2 28.90 6.03 -1.87
C THR A 2 29.01 5.61 -3.34
N LYS A 3 29.04 4.29 -3.60
CA LYS A 3 29.01 3.80 -4.98
C LYS A 3 27.74 4.31 -5.65
N PRO A 4 27.82 4.78 -6.90
CA PRO A 4 26.61 5.16 -7.61
C PRO A 4 25.71 3.92 -7.74
N HIS A 5 24.48 4.04 -7.24
CA HIS A 5 23.47 3.01 -7.35
C HIS A 5 22.50 3.45 -8.45
N ALA A 6 22.43 2.67 -9.51
CA ALA A 6 21.45 2.90 -10.56
C ALA A 6 20.58 1.67 -10.74
N LEU A 7 19.27 1.87 -10.68
CA LEU A 7 18.27 0.85 -10.92
C LEU A 7 17.63 1.05 -12.30
N LEU A 8 17.82 0.07 -13.17
CA LEU A 8 17.08 0.00 -14.43
C LEU A 8 15.71 -0.62 -14.17
N ARG A 9 14.66 0.15 -14.29
CA ARG A 9 13.27 -0.30 -14.25
C ARG A 9 12.83 -0.64 -15.67
N ALA A 10 12.86 -1.93 -16.00
CA ALA A 10 12.59 -2.36 -17.37
C ALA A 10 11.09 -2.38 -17.67
N ALA A 11 10.27 -2.89 -16.75
CA ALA A 11 8.82 -2.98 -16.94
C ALA A 11 8.08 -3.27 -15.62
N TYR A 12 6.76 -3.10 -15.67
CA TYR A 12 5.82 -3.51 -14.63
C TYR A 12 4.63 -4.25 -15.26
N PRO A 13 4.85 -5.41 -15.90
CA PRO A 13 3.77 -6.12 -16.56
C PRO A 13 2.67 -6.51 -15.56
N PHE A 14 1.43 -6.40 -16.01
CA PHE A 14 0.29 -6.96 -15.31
C PHE A 14 0.48 -8.48 -15.17
N HIS A 15 0.36 -8.99 -13.93
CA HIS A 15 0.63 -10.37 -13.62
C HIS A 15 -0.66 -11.19 -13.40
N ALA A 16 -1.54 -10.71 -12.51
CA ALA A 16 -2.76 -11.42 -12.16
C ALA A 16 -3.87 -10.51 -11.63
N THR A 17 -5.11 -10.98 -11.71
CA THR A 17 -6.24 -10.51 -10.91
C THR A 17 -6.61 -11.61 -9.92
N LEU A 18 -6.72 -11.25 -8.65
CA LEU A 18 -7.14 -12.13 -7.56
C LEU A 18 -8.42 -11.61 -6.92
N GLY A 19 -9.23 -12.53 -6.41
CA GLY A 19 -10.47 -12.22 -5.72
C GLY A 19 -11.64 -11.91 -6.65
N MET A 20 -12.80 -11.83 -6.02
CA MET A 20 -14.08 -11.47 -6.61
C MET A 20 -15.02 -10.95 -5.51
N ARG A 21 -16.11 -10.26 -5.88
CA ARG A 21 -17.02 -9.58 -4.95
C ARG A 21 -17.45 -10.40 -3.73
N ARG A 22 -17.52 -11.72 -3.83
CA ARG A 22 -17.92 -12.58 -2.69
C ARG A 22 -16.79 -12.81 -1.69
N VAL A 23 -15.56 -12.65 -2.12
CA VAL A 23 -14.35 -13.01 -1.38
C VAL A 23 -13.56 -11.78 -0.97
N THR A 24 -13.44 -10.79 -1.85
CA THR A 24 -12.71 -9.54 -1.63
C THR A 24 -13.67 -8.35 -1.67
N THR A 25 -14.61 -8.30 -0.70
CA THR A 25 -15.58 -7.20 -0.63
C THR A 25 -14.91 -5.92 -0.14
N TYR A 26 -14.88 -4.87 -0.95
CA TYR A 26 -14.25 -3.58 -0.60
C TYR A 26 -12.89 -3.73 0.10
N PRO A 27 -11.89 -4.35 -0.57
CA PRO A 27 -10.60 -4.60 0.04
C PRO A 27 -9.88 -3.28 0.32
N THR A 28 -9.51 -3.05 1.58
CA THR A 28 -8.76 -1.85 2.00
C THR A 28 -7.27 -2.12 1.96
N ASP A 29 -6.84 -3.31 2.39
CA ASP A 29 -5.44 -3.70 2.45
C ASP A 29 -5.28 -5.23 2.40
N LEU A 30 -4.04 -5.70 2.32
CA LEU A 30 -3.73 -7.13 2.32
C LEU A 30 -2.36 -7.44 2.93
N VAL A 31 -2.22 -8.68 3.37
CA VAL A 31 -0.94 -9.31 3.72
C VAL A 31 -0.79 -10.60 2.90
N VAL A 32 0.39 -10.79 2.32
CA VAL A 32 0.76 -12.06 1.68
C VAL A 32 1.43 -12.96 2.71
N GLY A 33 0.84 -14.11 2.92
CA GLY A 33 1.36 -15.13 3.82
C GLY A 33 2.34 -16.10 3.15
N THR A 34 2.76 -17.10 3.90
CA THR A 34 3.47 -18.27 3.37
C THR A 34 2.52 -19.12 2.53
N GLU A 35 3.06 -20.05 1.73
CA GLU A 35 2.25 -21.01 0.96
C GLU A 35 1.22 -20.41 -0.03
N ARG A 36 1.46 -19.15 -0.47
CA ARG A 36 0.58 -18.42 -1.40
C ARG A 36 -0.77 -18.00 -0.80
N ASP A 37 -0.89 -17.95 0.50
CA ASP A 37 -2.05 -17.39 1.17
C ASP A 37 -2.08 -15.87 1.06
N ILE A 38 -3.28 -15.33 0.96
CA ILE A 38 -3.55 -13.89 0.93
C ILE A 38 -4.60 -13.58 1.98
N TYR A 39 -4.23 -12.75 2.91
CA TYR A 39 -5.11 -12.21 3.92
C TYR A 39 -5.57 -10.84 3.46
N THR A 40 -6.86 -10.67 3.23
CA THR A 40 -7.43 -9.43 2.73
C THR A 40 -8.24 -8.77 3.83
N LEU A 41 -7.95 -7.52 4.12
CA LEU A 41 -8.76 -6.70 5.01
C LEU A 41 -9.89 -6.10 4.20
N ASN A 42 -11.11 -6.49 4.51
CA ASN A 42 -12.30 -6.10 3.77
C ASN A 42 -13.19 -5.21 4.62
N ARG A 43 -13.84 -4.22 3.99
CA ARG A 43 -15.02 -3.55 4.55
C ARG A 43 -16.29 -4.24 4.05
N THR A 44 -17.37 -4.14 4.81
CA THR A 44 -18.69 -4.63 4.42
C THR A 44 -19.52 -3.51 3.79
N ASP A 45 -20.69 -3.82 3.22
CA ASP A 45 -21.64 -2.84 2.65
C ASP A 45 -22.30 -1.93 3.72
N GLY A 46 -21.97 -2.11 4.99
CA GLY A 46 -22.41 -1.31 6.13
C GLY A 46 -21.24 -0.91 7.02
N GLU A 47 -21.50 -0.73 8.29
CA GLU A 47 -20.44 -0.60 9.29
C GLU A 47 -19.85 -1.99 9.55
N GLY A 48 -18.53 -2.07 9.59
CA GLY A 48 -17.82 -3.28 9.90
C GLY A 48 -16.78 -3.68 8.88
N GLY A 49 -16.03 -4.69 9.24
CA GLY A 49 -14.98 -5.27 8.41
C GLY A 49 -14.57 -6.64 8.92
N GLN A 50 -13.80 -7.33 8.10
CA GLN A 50 -13.33 -8.68 8.37
C GLN A 50 -11.98 -8.93 7.70
N ILE A 51 -11.21 -9.85 8.25
CA ILE A 51 -10.05 -10.42 7.57
C ILE A 51 -10.49 -11.70 6.88
N ARG A 52 -10.25 -11.79 5.56
CA ARG A 52 -10.56 -12.98 4.78
C ARG A 52 -9.29 -13.63 4.30
N ARG A 53 -9.20 -14.96 4.45
CA ARG A 53 -8.11 -15.76 3.93
C ARG A 53 -8.49 -16.36 2.58
N THR A 54 -7.63 -16.20 1.61
CA THR A 54 -7.75 -16.77 0.27
C THR A 54 -6.38 -17.25 -0.19
N ASN A 55 -6.30 -17.89 -1.34
CA ASN A 55 -5.03 -18.22 -1.96
C ASN A 55 -4.95 -17.71 -3.42
N TRP A 56 -3.82 -17.93 -4.07
CA TRP A 56 -3.60 -17.53 -5.46
C TRP A 56 -4.51 -18.25 -6.47
N ASP A 57 -5.19 -19.31 -6.06
CA ASP A 57 -6.16 -20.02 -6.87
C ASP A 57 -7.59 -19.50 -6.72
N ASP A 58 -7.77 -18.35 -6.02
CA ASP A 58 -9.05 -17.76 -5.65
C ASP A 58 -9.92 -18.68 -4.78
N GLU A 59 -9.33 -19.63 -4.07
CA GLU A 59 -10.06 -20.45 -3.12
C GLU A 59 -10.35 -19.63 -1.87
N ASP A 60 -11.60 -19.67 -1.45
CA ASP A 60 -12.07 -19.03 -0.24
C ASP A 60 -11.80 -19.94 0.97
N LEU A 61 -10.86 -19.52 1.81
CA LEU A 61 -10.46 -20.27 3.01
C LEU A 61 -11.14 -19.77 4.27
N GLY A 62 -12.09 -18.82 4.14
CA GLY A 62 -12.95 -18.34 5.22
C GLY A 62 -12.49 -17.03 5.85
N ASP A 63 -13.30 -16.60 6.81
CA ASP A 63 -13.02 -15.40 7.61
C ASP A 63 -12.22 -15.81 8.85
N ILE A 64 -11.17 -15.02 9.16
CA ILE A 64 -10.29 -15.27 10.30
C ILE A 64 -10.32 -14.15 11.35
N GLY A 65 -10.99 -13.05 11.09
CA GLY A 65 -11.09 -11.94 12.04
C GLY A 65 -12.27 -11.04 11.70
N SER A 66 -12.95 -10.56 12.73
CA SER A 66 -14.13 -9.72 12.59
C SER A 66 -14.28 -8.76 13.78
N GLY A 67 -15.36 -7.96 13.79
CA GLY A 67 -15.62 -7.01 14.87
C GLY A 67 -14.93 -5.67 14.69
N PHE A 68 -14.39 -5.42 13.52
CA PHE A 68 -13.90 -4.11 13.12
C PHE A 68 -15.09 -3.18 12.82
N ILE A 69 -14.92 -1.89 13.11
CA ILE A 69 -15.89 -0.86 12.72
C ILE A 69 -15.45 -0.21 11.41
N TRP A 70 -14.22 0.31 11.35
CA TRP A 70 -13.67 0.93 10.15
C TRP A 70 -12.20 0.54 9.97
N PRO A 71 -11.92 -0.73 9.63
CA PRO A 71 -10.54 -1.17 9.45
C PRO A 71 -9.93 -0.51 8.22
N VAL A 72 -8.67 -0.08 8.36
CA VAL A 72 -7.98 0.70 7.32
C VAL A 72 -6.81 -0.05 6.74
N GLN A 73 -5.89 -0.45 7.59
CA GLN A 73 -4.63 -1.04 7.18
C GLN A 73 -4.33 -2.33 7.93
N MET A 74 -3.68 -3.26 7.24
CA MET A 74 -3.23 -4.53 7.81
C MET A 74 -1.79 -4.81 7.39
N ILE A 75 -0.95 -5.17 8.35
CA ILE A 75 0.45 -5.52 8.12
C ILE A 75 0.80 -6.84 8.81
N SER A 76 1.90 -7.47 8.38
CA SER A 76 2.51 -8.58 9.11
C SER A 76 3.11 -8.06 10.42
N GLY A 77 2.84 -8.74 11.51
CA GLY A 77 3.35 -8.44 12.83
C GLY A 77 4.32 -9.49 13.35
N PRO A 78 4.79 -9.33 14.59
CA PRO A 78 5.64 -10.30 15.26
C PRO A 78 4.98 -11.67 15.37
N ASN A 79 5.80 -12.74 15.41
CA ASN A 79 5.33 -14.12 15.52
C ASN A 79 4.31 -14.52 14.43
N ASP A 80 4.50 -14.01 13.22
CA ASP A 80 3.63 -14.30 12.07
C ASP A 80 2.16 -13.86 12.26
N SER A 81 1.92 -12.84 13.09
CA SER A 81 0.60 -12.28 13.34
C SER A 81 0.19 -11.27 12.25
N LEU A 82 -1.09 -10.93 12.24
CA LEU A 82 -1.66 -9.84 11.46
C LEU A 82 -1.97 -8.67 12.39
N VAL A 83 -1.56 -7.47 12.04
CA VAL A 83 -1.81 -6.25 12.83
C VAL A 83 -2.71 -5.33 12.04
N VAL A 84 -3.81 -4.90 12.66
CA VAL A 84 -4.86 -4.10 12.01
C VAL A 84 -5.08 -2.80 12.75
N SER A 85 -5.12 -1.69 12.01
CA SER A 85 -5.63 -0.41 12.50
C SER A 85 -7.12 -0.29 12.23
N ASP A 86 -7.87 0.16 13.23
CA ASP A 86 -9.32 0.37 13.14
C ASP A 86 -9.68 1.80 13.55
N GLU A 87 -9.99 2.63 12.57
CA GLU A 87 -10.38 4.03 12.78
C GLU A 87 -11.61 4.17 13.68
N GLY A 88 -12.58 3.28 13.51
CA GLY A 88 -13.85 3.39 14.23
C GLY A 88 -13.75 2.97 15.69
N ASN A 89 -12.86 2.04 16.01
CA ASN A 89 -12.57 1.60 17.36
C ASN A 89 -11.45 2.40 18.03
N HIS A 90 -10.72 3.22 17.28
CA HIS A 90 -9.52 3.94 17.74
C HIS A 90 -8.43 3.00 18.30
N THR A 91 -8.29 1.82 17.70
CA THR A 91 -7.41 0.76 18.22
C THR A 91 -6.48 0.18 17.17
N ILE A 92 -5.40 -0.42 17.67
CA ILE A 92 -4.54 -1.35 16.95
C ILE A 92 -4.78 -2.75 17.54
N SER A 93 -5.03 -3.73 16.69
CA SER A 93 -5.31 -5.11 17.13
C SER A 93 -4.42 -6.12 16.43
N PHE A 94 -4.08 -7.18 17.16
CA PHE A 94 -3.19 -8.26 16.73
C PHE A 94 -3.99 -9.55 16.65
N TRP A 95 -3.81 -10.28 15.55
CA TRP A 95 -4.57 -11.48 15.24
C TRP A 95 -3.63 -12.60 14.80
N SER A 96 -3.89 -13.82 15.22
CA SER A 96 -3.24 -14.98 14.63
C SER A 96 -3.79 -15.22 13.22
N LYS A 97 -3.06 -15.95 12.40
CA LYS A 97 -3.53 -16.36 11.07
C LYS A 97 -4.66 -17.42 11.11
N ASP A 98 -4.93 -17.94 12.31
CA ASP A 98 -6.06 -18.86 12.58
C ASP A 98 -7.28 -18.14 13.12
N GLY A 99 -7.21 -16.81 13.33
CA GLY A 99 -8.34 -15.98 13.70
C GLY A 99 -8.49 -15.68 15.19
N GLU A 100 -7.51 -16.01 16.00
CA GLU A 100 -7.50 -15.63 17.41
C GLU A 100 -7.04 -14.18 17.57
N LYS A 101 -7.80 -13.37 18.34
CA LYS A 101 -7.38 -12.04 18.73
C LYS A 101 -6.34 -12.11 19.84
N LEU A 102 -5.09 -11.85 19.52
CA LEU A 102 -3.95 -12.00 20.43
C LEU A 102 -3.79 -10.82 21.38
N ASN A 103 -3.99 -9.59 20.87
CA ASN A 103 -3.84 -8.36 21.63
C ASN A 103 -4.65 -7.23 20.99
N SER A 104 -4.93 -6.18 21.76
CA SER A 104 -5.49 -4.93 21.24
C SER A 104 -5.19 -3.81 22.22
N TRP A 105 -4.81 -2.66 21.69
CA TRP A 105 -4.57 -1.45 22.47
C TRP A 105 -4.97 -0.21 21.69
N GLY A 106 -5.08 0.91 22.37
CA GLY A 106 -5.51 2.21 21.86
C GLY A 106 -6.63 2.76 22.72
N THR A 107 -6.55 4.04 23.01
CA THR A 107 -7.54 4.81 23.74
C THR A 107 -7.87 6.05 22.93
N HIS A 108 -9.15 6.34 22.75
CA HIS A 108 -9.59 7.53 22.03
C HIS A 108 -9.19 8.80 22.78
N GLY A 109 -8.51 9.72 22.09
CA GLY A 109 -8.12 11.02 22.62
C GLY A 109 -7.02 11.69 21.83
N SER A 110 -6.47 12.78 22.40
CA SER A 110 -5.43 13.59 21.77
C SER A 110 -4.13 13.69 22.59
N GLY A 111 -4.08 13.08 23.77
CA GLY A 111 -2.87 13.00 24.59
C GLY A 111 -1.79 12.11 23.98
N GLU A 112 -0.62 12.06 24.61
CA GLU A 112 0.44 11.14 24.25
C GLU A 112 -0.03 9.69 24.46
N GLY A 113 0.12 8.84 23.43
CA GLY A 113 -0.34 7.46 23.45
C GLY A 113 -1.85 7.28 23.20
N GLU A 114 -2.63 8.36 23.17
CA GLU A 114 -4.03 8.32 22.74
C GLU A 114 -4.13 8.45 21.21
N LEU A 115 -5.19 7.91 20.62
CA LEU A 115 -5.40 7.84 19.18
C LEU A 115 -6.76 8.39 18.79
N ASP A 116 -6.81 9.15 17.70
CA ASP A 116 -8.08 9.51 17.05
C ASP A 116 -8.06 9.13 15.58
N ARG A 117 -8.79 8.04 15.26
CA ARG A 117 -8.86 7.41 13.95
C ARG A 117 -7.48 7.00 13.41
N PRO A 118 -6.80 6.04 14.05
CA PRO A 118 -5.54 5.53 13.54
C PRO A 118 -5.74 4.89 12.16
N SER A 119 -4.91 5.28 11.19
CA SER A 119 -5.00 4.79 9.82
C SER A 119 -3.76 3.97 9.44
N GLY A 120 -2.71 4.61 8.94
CA GLY A 120 -1.48 3.94 8.51
C GLY A 120 -0.68 3.37 9.67
N ILE A 121 -0.18 2.15 9.50
CA ILE A 121 0.70 1.48 10.48
C ILE A 121 1.88 0.82 9.76
N THR A 122 3.05 0.81 10.40
CA THR A 122 4.23 0.08 9.90
C THR A 122 5.22 -0.14 11.02
N PHE A 123 5.92 -1.27 11.00
CA PHE A 123 7.04 -1.54 11.92
C PHE A 123 8.35 -1.00 11.37
N ASP A 124 9.18 -0.48 12.25
CA ASP A 124 10.58 -0.22 11.93
C ASP A 124 11.47 -1.47 12.16
N SER A 125 12.75 -1.33 11.86
CA SER A 125 13.74 -2.41 12.04
C SER A 125 13.98 -2.81 13.49
N ASN A 126 13.57 -1.98 14.46
CA ASN A 126 13.66 -2.28 15.89
C ASN A 126 12.43 -3.04 16.42
N GLY A 127 11.39 -3.16 15.61
CA GLY A 127 10.11 -3.75 16.00
C GLY A 127 9.17 -2.76 16.68
N ASP A 128 9.46 -1.46 16.63
CA ASP A 128 8.55 -0.41 17.08
C ASP A 128 7.52 -0.08 15.98
N LEU A 129 6.30 0.25 16.39
CA LEU A 129 5.20 0.52 15.49
C LEU A 129 4.96 2.02 15.31
N PHE A 130 5.08 2.51 14.09
CA PHE A 130 4.59 3.82 13.71
C PHE A 130 3.09 3.75 13.41
N VAL A 131 2.32 4.69 13.97
CA VAL A 131 0.88 4.80 13.80
C VAL A 131 0.55 6.22 13.34
N VAL A 132 -0.12 6.33 12.21
CA VAL A 132 -0.68 7.60 11.74
C VAL A 132 -1.97 7.89 12.50
N ASP A 133 -1.93 8.90 13.34
CA ASP A 133 -3.03 9.38 14.19
C ASP A 133 -3.77 10.51 13.46
N THR A 134 -4.62 10.09 12.51
CA THR A 134 -5.15 10.91 11.41
C THR A 134 -5.84 12.18 11.87
N MET A 135 -6.77 12.09 12.82
CA MET A 135 -7.55 13.24 13.27
C MET A 135 -6.78 14.14 14.22
N ASN A 136 -5.71 13.64 14.83
CA ASN A 136 -4.76 14.42 15.61
C ASN A 136 -3.62 15.01 14.77
N HIS A 137 -3.62 14.77 13.44
CA HIS A 137 -2.66 15.34 12.49
C HIS A 137 -1.20 15.08 12.84
N ARG A 138 -0.89 13.88 13.33
CA ARG A 138 0.44 13.48 13.79
C ARG A 138 0.75 12.03 13.47
N VAL A 139 2.00 11.66 13.65
CA VAL A 139 2.46 10.27 13.66
C VAL A 139 3.00 9.98 15.05
N GLN A 140 2.61 8.86 15.63
CA GLN A 140 3.13 8.41 16.92
C GLN A 140 3.89 7.09 16.74
N LYS A 141 4.92 6.91 17.55
CA LYS A 141 5.70 5.69 17.63
C LYS A 141 5.43 4.98 18.96
N PHE A 142 5.23 3.66 18.89
CA PHE A 142 4.89 2.80 20.03
C PHE A 142 5.77 1.56 20.05
N THR A 143 5.93 0.97 21.23
CA THR A 143 6.34 -0.43 21.31
C THR A 143 5.21 -1.34 20.79
N VAL A 144 5.53 -2.59 20.51
CA VAL A 144 4.52 -3.58 20.07
C VAL A 144 3.38 -3.75 21.09
N ASP A 145 3.65 -3.53 22.37
CA ASP A 145 2.65 -3.61 23.45
C ASP A 145 1.85 -2.31 23.64
N GLY A 146 2.05 -1.31 22.78
CA GLY A 146 1.30 -0.06 22.79
C GLY A 146 1.81 1.00 23.79
N LYS A 147 3.07 0.91 24.26
CA LYS A 147 3.68 1.97 25.07
C LYS A 147 4.17 3.08 24.14
N PHE A 148 3.77 4.30 24.42
CA PHE A 148 4.20 5.49 23.70
C PHE A 148 5.73 5.67 23.78
N ILE A 149 6.35 6.00 22.66
CA ILE A 149 7.79 6.29 22.54
C ILE A 149 8.01 7.75 22.14
N SER A 150 7.43 8.17 21.01
CA SER A 150 7.63 9.51 20.48
C SER A 150 6.49 9.92 19.55
N THR A 151 6.45 11.20 19.19
CA THR A 151 5.49 11.74 18.22
C THR A 151 6.12 12.85 17.41
N PHE A 152 5.65 13.01 16.17
CA PHE A 152 6.00 14.15 15.32
C PHE A 152 4.81 14.55 14.45
N GLY A 153 4.86 15.78 13.95
CA GLY A 153 3.79 16.36 13.15
C GLY A 153 2.79 17.17 13.96
N SER A 154 2.10 18.06 13.28
CA SER A 154 1.03 18.92 13.81
C SER A 154 0.13 19.36 12.66
N PHE A 155 -1.05 19.91 12.97
CA PHE A 155 -1.94 20.42 11.94
C PHE A 155 -1.32 21.57 11.15
N GLY A 156 -1.39 21.48 9.80
CA GLY A 156 -0.95 22.55 8.91
C GLY A 156 -0.55 22.04 7.51
N SER A 157 0.08 22.92 6.75
CA SER A 157 0.56 22.65 5.38
C SER A 157 2.05 22.95 5.18
N GLY A 158 2.77 23.40 6.21
CA GLY A 158 4.22 23.60 6.18
C GLY A 158 4.99 22.28 6.24
N ASP A 159 6.32 22.38 6.22
CA ASP A 159 7.23 21.25 6.38
C ASP A 159 7.02 20.60 7.75
N GLY A 160 6.86 19.28 7.77
CA GLY A 160 6.59 18.51 8.98
C GLY A 160 5.17 18.68 9.56
N GLN A 161 4.31 19.47 8.92
CA GLN A 161 2.90 19.60 9.30
C GLN A 161 2.02 18.72 8.43
N PHE A 162 0.88 18.28 8.94
CA PHE A 162 -0.06 17.41 8.25
C PHE A 162 -1.49 17.93 8.27
N ASN A 163 -2.25 17.55 7.25
CA ASN A 163 -3.70 17.70 7.26
C ASN A 163 -4.35 16.34 6.99
N MET A 164 -4.77 15.66 8.06
CA MET A 164 -5.30 14.30 8.02
C MET A 164 -4.34 13.34 7.30
N PRO A 165 -3.10 13.11 7.79
CA PRO A 165 -2.21 12.11 7.21
C PRO A 165 -2.89 10.73 7.22
N TRP A 166 -2.58 9.88 6.22
CA TRP A 166 -3.26 8.58 6.10
C TRP A 166 -2.30 7.40 6.08
N GLY A 167 -1.47 7.28 5.05
CA GLY A 167 -0.58 6.14 4.85
C GLY A 167 0.81 6.37 5.41
N VAL A 168 1.48 5.28 5.81
CA VAL A 168 2.87 5.29 6.23
C VAL A 168 3.61 4.11 5.63
N GLY A 169 4.83 4.37 5.15
CA GLY A 169 5.80 3.37 4.74
C GLY A 169 7.17 3.67 5.32
N ILE A 170 8.00 2.65 5.48
CA ILE A 170 9.41 2.81 5.89
C ILE A 170 10.31 2.33 4.78
N ASP A 171 11.32 3.11 4.48
CA ASP A 171 12.40 2.73 3.58
C ASP A 171 13.29 1.70 4.29
N PRO A 172 13.38 0.46 3.81
CA PRO A 172 14.14 -0.59 4.48
C PRO A 172 15.65 -0.35 4.46
N ASN A 173 16.16 0.58 3.63
CA ASN A 173 17.59 0.82 3.47
C ASN A 173 18.13 1.89 4.41
N ASP A 174 17.34 2.92 4.72
CA ASP A 174 17.78 4.05 5.57
C ASP A 174 16.87 4.30 6.78
N GLY A 175 15.75 3.56 6.90
CA GLY A 175 14.79 3.70 7.99
C GLY A 175 13.91 4.96 7.86
N ALA A 176 13.97 5.69 6.75
CA ALA A 176 13.18 6.88 6.56
C ALA A 176 11.68 6.58 6.52
N VAL A 177 10.90 7.44 7.16
CA VAL A 177 9.44 7.31 7.27
C VAL A 177 8.77 8.18 6.20
N VAL A 178 7.92 7.56 5.38
CA VAL A 178 7.22 8.22 4.27
C VAL A 178 5.74 8.29 4.57
N ILE A 179 5.15 9.48 4.57
CA ILE A 179 3.78 9.75 5.01
C ILE A 179 2.95 10.34 3.87
N GLY A 180 1.80 9.72 3.59
CA GLY A 180 0.79 10.29 2.72
C GLY A 180 -0.04 11.34 3.46
N ASP A 181 0.13 12.61 3.09
CA ASP A 181 -0.54 13.77 3.71
C ASP A 181 -1.83 14.10 2.93
N TRP A 182 -2.89 13.37 3.27
CA TRP A 182 -4.08 13.15 2.46
C TRP A 182 -4.80 14.44 2.01
N ARG A 183 -4.97 15.43 2.90
CA ARG A 183 -5.66 16.67 2.56
C ARG A 183 -4.75 17.80 2.08
N ASN A 184 -3.44 17.57 2.10
CA ASN A 184 -2.47 18.45 1.49
C ASN A 184 -2.01 17.96 0.11
N ASP A 185 -2.56 16.83 -0.37
CA ASP A 185 -2.26 16.24 -1.69
C ASP A 185 -0.76 16.07 -1.96
N ARG A 186 -0.02 15.65 -0.94
CA ARG A 186 1.45 15.47 -1.00
C ARG A 186 1.90 14.24 -0.22
N VAL A 187 3.15 13.90 -0.37
CA VAL A 187 3.86 12.93 0.45
C VAL A 187 5.04 13.65 1.12
N GLN A 188 5.31 13.34 2.37
CA GLN A 188 6.47 13.84 3.10
C GLN A 188 7.35 12.70 3.58
N LYS A 189 8.67 12.87 3.51
CA LYS A 189 9.70 11.95 3.99
C LYS A 189 10.37 12.53 5.23
N PHE A 190 10.56 11.69 6.25
CA PHE A 190 11.17 12.02 7.53
C PHE A 190 12.32 11.06 7.83
N SER A 191 13.22 11.45 8.70
CA SER A 191 14.17 10.52 9.30
C SER A 191 13.45 9.51 10.22
N ALA A 192 14.16 8.47 10.65
CA ALA A 192 13.64 7.50 11.63
C ALA A 192 13.25 8.15 12.97
N ASP A 193 13.82 9.32 13.29
CA ASP A 193 13.54 10.11 14.49
C ASP A 193 12.44 11.16 14.30
N GLY A 194 11.85 11.26 13.09
CA GLY A 194 10.76 12.17 12.79
C GLY A 194 11.20 13.57 12.34
N GLU A 195 12.47 13.77 11.95
CA GLU A 195 12.93 15.03 11.36
C GLU A 195 12.53 15.10 9.88
N TYR A 196 11.96 16.23 9.46
CA TYR A 196 11.57 16.44 8.08
C TYR A 196 12.78 16.42 7.12
N LEU A 197 12.66 15.68 6.02
CA LEU A 197 13.70 15.56 5.01
C LEU A 197 13.32 16.21 3.68
N LEU A 198 12.17 15.82 3.12
CA LEU A 198 11.67 16.34 1.84
C LEU A 198 10.16 16.10 1.70
N GLN A 199 9.56 16.76 0.70
CA GLN A 199 8.21 16.51 0.26
C GLN A 199 8.16 16.42 -1.27
N PHE A 200 7.14 15.71 -1.77
CA PHE A 200 6.84 15.62 -3.20
C PHE A 200 5.35 15.43 -3.43
N GLY A 201 4.93 15.61 -4.67
CA GLY A 201 3.52 15.67 -5.03
C GLY A 201 2.93 17.07 -4.81
N SER A 202 1.90 17.35 -5.57
CA SER A 202 1.08 18.56 -5.48
C SER A 202 -0.32 18.25 -5.93
N SER A 203 -1.31 19.06 -5.56
CA SER A 203 -2.71 18.84 -5.91
C SER A 203 -2.92 18.81 -7.43
N GLY A 204 -3.52 17.75 -7.94
CA GLY A 204 -3.82 17.61 -9.36
C GLY A 204 -3.99 16.17 -9.83
N SER A 205 -3.98 15.98 -11.17
CA SER A 205 -4.16 14.68 -11.83
C SER A 205 -3.08 14.32 -12.85
N GLY A 206 -2.10 15.19 -13.06
CA GLY A 206 -0.94 14.92 -13.90
C GLY A 206 0.03 13.94 -13.27
N ASN A 207 1.11 13.61 -13.99
CA ASN A 207 2.19 12.77 -13.49
C ASN A 207 2.94 13.50 -12.36
N GLY A 208 3.10 12.84 -11.22
CA GLY A 208 3.67 13.44 -10.02
C GLY A 208 2.70 14.30 -9.21
N GLU A 209 1.53 14.65 -9.73
CA GLU A 209 0.45 15.29 -8.98
C GLU A 209 -0.40 14.24 -8.27
N LEU A 210 -0.94 14.59 -7.12
CA LEU A 210 -1.70 13.70 -6.25
C LEU A 210 -3.08 14.29 -5.91
N ASN A 211 -4.01 13.42 -5.61
CA ASN A 211 -5.31 13.79 -5.08
C ASN A 211 -5.68 12.81 -3.96
N ARG A 212 -5.60 13.27 -2.73
CA ARG A 212 -5.86 12.48 -1.54
C ARG A 212 -5.03 11.19 -1.50
N PRO A 213 -3.68 11.29 -1.46
CA PRO A 213 -2.82 10.11 -1.33
C PRO A 213 -3.17 9.35 -0.06
N ALA A 214 -3.44 8.06 -0.21
CA ALA A 214 -3.82 7.17 0.88
C ALA A 214 -2.60 6.30 1.29
N GLY A 215 -2.62 5.00 1.01
CA GLY A 215 -1.52 4.10 1.39
C GLY A 215 -0.20 4.42 0.70
N VAL A 216 0.87 4.25 1.44
CA VAL A 216 2.25 4.39 0.95
C VAL A 216 3.03 3.14 1.30
N THR A 217 3.84 2.66 0.37
CA THR A 217 4.78 1.54 0.60
C THR A 217 6.11 1.86 -0.05
N VAL A 218 7.19 1.45 0.59
CA VAL A 218 8.55 1.57 0.06
C VAL A 218 9.11 0.17 -0.14
N ASP A 219 9.71 -0.09 -1.29
CA ASP A 219 10.29 -1.40 -1.58
C ASP A 219 11.80 -1.47 -1.24
N GLN A 220 12.39 -2.65 -1.45
CA GLN A 220 13.81 -2.92 -1.20
C GLN A 220 14.79 -2.04 -2.00
N HIS A 221 14.32 -1.36 -3.04
CA HIS A 221 15.12 -0.46 -3.86
C HIS A 221 14.89 1.03 -3.50
N SER A 222 14.21 1.31 -2.37
CA SER A 222 13.76 2.65 -1.96
C SER A 222 12.79 3.31 -2.95
N ASP A 223 12.12 2.53 -3.79
CA ASP A 223 11.05 3.01 -4.64
C ASP A 223 9.75 3.18 -3.82
N ILE A 224 9.12 4.34 -3.97
CA ILE A 224 7.96 4.77 -3.17
C ILE A 224 6.70 4.62 -4.01
N TYR A 225 5.79 3.76 -3.59
CA TYR A 225 4.49 3.54 -4.22
C TYR A 225 3.43 4.28 -3.43
N VAL A 226 2.64 5.10 -4.11
CA VAL A 226 1.59 5.93 -3.50
C VAL A 226 0.24 5.59 -4.08
N ALA A 227 -0.70 5.18 -3.25
CA ALA A 227 -2.10 5.02 -3.63
C ALA A 227 -2.74 6.39 -3.79
N ASP A 228 -2.78 6.91 -5.01
CA ASP A 228 -3.38 8.19 -5.39
C ASP A 228 -4.90 8.00 -5.53
N ARG A 229 -5.57 7.93 -4.37
CA ARG A 229 -6.95 7.47 -4.22
C ARG A 229 -7.95 8.30 -4.99
N GLY A 230 -7.83 9.62 -4.94
CA GLY A 230 -8.75 10.55 -5.63
C GLY A 230 -8.64 10.47 -7.14
N ASN A 231 -7.49 10.07 -7.67
CA ASN A 231 -7.24 9.85 -9.10
C ASN A 231 -7.37 8.38 -9.52
N HIS A 232 -7.74 7.48 -8.61
CA HIS A 232 -7.97 6.05 -8.90
C HIS A 232 -6.77 5.34 -9.52
N ARG A 233 -5.56 5.63 -9.05
CA ARG A 233 -4.31 5.09 -9.58
C ARG A 233 -3.28 4.85 -8.47
N VAL A 234 -2.21 4.13 -8.78
CA VAL A 234 -0.99 4.11 -7.99
C VAL A 234 0.09 4.84 -8.77
N GLN A 235 0.87 5.68 -8.11
CA GLN A 235 2.05 6.32 -8.69
C GLN A 235 3.32 5.80 -8.01
N LEU A 236 4.36 5.66 -8.81
CA LEU A 236 5.69 5.28 -8.39
C LEU A 236 6.62 6.48 -8.43
N PHE A 237 7.35 6.67 -7.35
CA PHE A 237 8.38 7.68 -7.19
C PHE A 237 9.70 7.00 -6.80
N ASN A 238 10.82 7.62 -7.14
CA ASN A 238 12.12 7.19 -6.62
C ASN A 238 12.35 7.72 -5.18
N SER A 239 13.48 7.36 -4.58
CA SER A 239 13.83 7.77 -3.20
C SER A 239 13.97 9.30 -3.02
N ALA A 240 14.17 10.06 -4.09
CA ALA A 240 14.21 11.52 -4.10
C ALA A 240 12.84 12.18 -4.31
N GLY A 241 11.77 11.38 -4.47
CA GLY A 241 10.41 11.87 -4.73
C GLY A 241 10.14 12.27 -6.18
N GLU A 242 10.99 11.86 -7.12
CA GLU A 242 10.77 12.11 -8.55
C GLU A 242 9.84 11.05 -9.12
N PHE A 243 8.86 11.47 -9.93
CA PHE A 243 7.91 10.59 -10.60
C PHE A 243 8.61 9.61 -11.54
N VAL A 244 8.23 8.33 -11.47
CA VAL A 244 8.77 7.25 -12.30
C VAL A 244 7.70 6.66 -13.21
N ASP A 245 6.55 6.23 -12.65
CA ASP A 245 5.52 5.52 -13.42
C ASP A 245 4.14 5.64 -12.77
N VAL A 246 3.09 5.23 -13.51
CA VAL A 246 1.70 5.27 -13.06
C VAL A 246 0.93 4.01 -13.44
N PHE A 247 0.20 3.46 -12.49
CA PHE A 247 -0.64 2.27 -12.65
C PHE A 247 -2.11 2.68 -12.55
N VAL A 248 -2.81 2.62 -13.65
CA VAL A 248 -4.22 3.01 -13.77
C VAL A 248 -5.17 1.81 -13.81
N GLY A 249 -4.61 0.61 -13.80
CA GLY A 249 -5.33 -0.66 -13.84
C GLY A 249 -5.35 -1.32 -15.22
N ASP A 250 -5.07 -2.61 -15.23
CA ASP A 250 -5.09 -3.48 -16.42
C ASP A 250 -5.67 -4.87 -16.10
N ALA A 251 -6.65 -4.91 -15.20
CA ALA A 251 -7.20 -6.15 -14.68
C ALA A 251 -7.86 -7.01 -15.75
N GLY A 252 -7.52 -8.28 -15.73
CA GLY A 252 -8.29 -9.35 -16.37
C GLY A 252 -9.40 -9.88 -15.47
N LEU A 253 -9.90 -11.06 -15.79
CA LEU A 253 -10.74 -11.85 -14.88
C LEU A 253 -9.84 -12.68 -13.96
N SER A 254 -10.20 -12.74 -12.68
CA SER A 254 -9.63 -13.72 -11.77
C SER A 254 -10.01 -15.15 -12.21
N LYS A 255 -9.36 -16.16 -11.65
CA LYS A 255 -9.63 -17.58 -11.95
C LYS A 255 -11.11 -17.91 -11.69
N SER A 256 -11.61 -17.57 -10.51
CA SER A 256 -13.01 -17.79 -10.12
C SER A 256 -13.98 -16.96 -10.95
N GLY A 257 -13.65 -15.69 -11.25
CA GLY A 257 -14.45 -14.83 -12.13
C GLY A 257 -14.60 -15.40 -13.53
N ARG A 258 -13.54 -15.99 -14.08
CA ARG A 258 -13.57 -16.67 -15.40
C ARG A 258 -14.48 -17.90 -15.37
N ILE A 259 -14.32 -18.75 -14.36
CA ILE A 259 -15.18 -19.96 -14.20
C ILE A 259 -16.65 -19.54 -14.09
N TYR A 260 -16.97 -18.54 -13.26
CA TYR A 260 -18.33 -18.06 -13.08
C TYR A 260 -18.95 -17.53 -14.38
N ILE A 261 -18.23 -16.70 -15.13
CA ILE A 261 -18.73 -16.11 -16.38
C ILE A 261 -18.93 -17.18 -17.45
N THR A 262 -18.00 -18.09 -17.62
CA THR A 262 -18.09 -19.16 -18.62
C THR A 262 -19.20 -20.15 -18.33
N ALA A 263 -19.53 -20.37 -17.04
CA ALA A 263 -20.66 -21.21 -16.62
C ALA A 263 -22.03 -20.53 -16.77
N ASN A 264 -22.08 -19.21 -17.01
CA ASN A 264 -23.34 -18.43 -17.04
C ASN A 264 -23.50 -17.70 -18.38
N PRO A 265 -24.18 -18.30 -19.39
CA PRO A 265 -24.31 -17.73 -20.73
C PRO A 265 -24.94 -16.31 -20.76
N LYS A 266 -25.85 -16.00 -19.82
CA LYS A 266 -26.47 -14.68 -19.73
C LYS A 266 -25.45 -13.61 -19.31
N VAL A 267 -24.59 -13.92 -18.34
CA VAL A 267 -23.52 -13.03 -17.86
C VAL A 267 -22.46 -12.85 -18.94
N LEU A 268 -22.13 -13.91 -19.65
CA LEU A 268 -21.19 -13.86 -20.77
C LEU A 268 -21.66 -12.88 -21.87
N ARG A 269 -22.94 -12.97 -22.29
CA ARG A 269 -23.52 -12.05 -23.28
C ARG A 269 -23.52 -10.59 -22.79
N SER A 270 -23.96 -10.36 -21.54
CA SER A 270 -23.95 -9.00 -20.98
C SER A 270 -22.55 -8.37 -20.93
N ARG A 271 -21.50 -9.19 -20.96
CA ARG A 271 -20.12 -8.71 -20.99
C ARG A 271 -19.68 -8.19 -22.35
N GLU A 272 -20.31 -8.63 -23.44
CA GLU A 272 -20.02 -8.16 -24.80
C GLU A 272 -20.38 -6.67 -24.96
N ASP A 273 -21.35 -6.19 -24.16
CA ASP A 273 -21.85 -4.81 -24.19
C ASP A 273 -21.11 -3.85 -23.24
N ILE A 274 -20.06 -4.33 -22.52
CA ILE A 274 -19.35 -3.54 -21.51
C ILE A 274 -18.13 -2.85 -22.13
N ASP A 275 -17.84 -1.63 -21.68
CA ASP A 275 -16.56 -0.98 -21.94
C ASP A 275 -15.42 -1.75 -21.25
N HIS A 276 -14.74 -2.57 -22.05
CA HIS A 276 -13.64 -3.42 -21.59
C HIS A 276 -12.44 -2.62 -21.06
N VAL A 277 -12.27 -1.37 -21.45
CA VAL A 277 -11.21 -0.50 -20.92
C VAL A 277 -11.59 -0.01 -19.53
N ALA A 278 -12.82 0.47 -19.37
CA ALA A 278 -13.28 0.97 -18.07
C ALA A 278 -13.29 -0.10 -16.97
N VAL A 279 -13.63 -1.35 -17.31
CA VAL A 279 -13.64 -2.45 -16.33
C VAL A 279 -12.25 -2.89 -15.87
N LYS A 280 -11.20 -2.57 -16.61
CA LYS A 280 -9.81 -2.87 -16.23
C LYS A 280 -9.27 -1.88 -15.20
N ARG A 281 -9.80 -0.66 -15.17
CA ARG A 281 -9.30 0.45 -14.36
C ARG A 281 -9.47 0.21 -12.87
N LEU A 282 -8.54 0.78 -12.11
CA LEU A 282 -8.62 0.86 -10.65
C LEU A 282 -9.73 1.81 -10.21
N ARG A 283 -10.33 1.55 -9.04
CA ARG A 283 -11.35 2.42 -8.45
C ARG A 283 -11.17 2.54 -6.93
N GLY A 284 -10.76 3.73 -6.48
CA GLY A 284 -10.67 4.04 -5.06
C GLY A 284 -9.58 3.25 -4.33
N VAL A 285 -8.38 3.21 -4.88
CA VAL A 285 -7.23 2.52 -4.30
C VAL A 285 -6.95 3.06 -2.89
N MET A 286 -6.93 2.18 -1.89
CA MET A 286 -6.69 2.54 -0.50
C MET A 286 -5.26 2.27 -0.07
N SER A 287 -4.67 1.18 -0.58
CA SER A 287 -3.30 0.77 -0.27
C SER A 287 -2.60 0.21 -1.51
N VAL A 288 -1.32 0.03 -1.39
CA VAL A 288 -0.46 -0.72 -2.30
C VAL A 288 0.55 -1.48 -1.45
N ARG A 289 0.83 -2.73 -1.80
CA ARG A 289 1.81 -3.57 -1.08
C ARG A 289 2.81 -4.17 -2.05
N VAL A 290 4.04 -4.24 -1.63
CA VAL A 290 5.11 -4.88 -2.39
C VAL A 290 5.70 -6.01 -1.57
N TYR A 291 5.73 -7.21 -2.15
CA TYR A 291 6.34 -8.40 -1.57
C TYR A 291 7.25 -9.03 -2.62
N GLY A 292 8.56 -8.93 -2.40
CA GLY A 292 9.56 -9.31 -3.39
C GLY A 292 9.45 -8.45 -4.65
N ASP A 293 9.25 -9.07 -5.80
CA ASP A 293 9.07 -8.42 -7.10
C ASP A 293 7.59 -8.19 -7.47
N LEU A 294 6.65 -8.54 -6.59
CA LEU A 294 5.22 -8.40 -6.85
C LEU A 294 4.61 -7.22 -6.10
N MET A 295 3.91 -6.37 -6.86
CA MET A 295 3.11 -5.27 -6.35
C MET A 295 1.63 -5.67 -6.38
N TYR A 296 0.97 -5.55 -5.24
CA TYR A 296 -0.44 -5.86 -5.04
C TYR A 296 -1.23 -4.58 -4.79
N ILE A 297 -2.30 -4.39 -5.54
CA ILE A 297 -3.16 -3.21 -5.43
C ILE A 297 -4.58 -3.67 -5.11
N PRO A 298 -5.04 -3.52 -3.86
CA PRO A 298 -6.44 -3.70 -3.49
C PRO A 298 -7.30 -2.68 -4.24
N ASP A 299 -8.14 -3.17 -5.15
CA ASP A 299 -9.04 -2.37 -5.97
C ASP A 299 -10.40 -2.28 -5.27
N PHE A 300 -10.52 -1.35 -4.33
CA PHE A 300 -11.63 -1.20 -3.39
C PHE A 300 -13.00 -1.19 -4.11
N GLY A 301 -13.16 -0.34 -5.12
CA GLY A 301 -14.44 -0.19 -5.82
C GLY A 301 -14.76 -1.30 -6.82
N CYS A 302 -13.77 -2.17 -7.12
CA CYS A 302 -13.95 -3.30 -8.04
C CYS A 302 -13.89 -4.66 -7.36
N HIS A 303 -13.75 -4.71 -6.04
CA HIS A 303 -13.79 -5.94 -5.25
C HIS A 303 -12.77 -7.01 -5.71
N ARG A 304 -11.54 -6.60 -5.94
CA ARG A 304 -10.45 -7.46 -6.46
C ARG A 304 -9.09 -6.92 -6.04
N ILE A 305 -8.06 -7.71 -6.29
CA ILE A 305 -6.66 -7.32 -6.15
C ILE A 305 -6.03 -7.39 -7.54
N GLN A 306 -5.35 -6.34 -7.97
CA GLN A 306 -4.54 -6.36 -9.17
C GLN A 306 -3.08 -6.57 -8.78
N VAL A 307 -2.39 -7.49 -9.45
CA VAL A 307 -1.01 -7.83 -9.20
C VAL A 307 -0.17 -7.49 -10.42
N TYR A 308 0.93 -6.77 -10.19
CA TYR A 308 1.93 -6.42 -11.19
C TYR A 308 3.28 -6.99 -10.78
N LYS A 309 4.11 -7.33 -11.74
CA LYS A 309 5.47 -7.79 -11.49
C LYS A 309 6.46 -6.67 -11.81
N LYS A 310 7.31 -6.33 -10.83
CA LYS A 310 8.41 -5.40 -11.04
C LYS A 310 9.57 -6.11 -11.74
N GLU A 311 9.92 -5.66 -12.93
CA GLU A 311 11.14 -6.06 -13.62
C GLU A 311 12.17 -4.94 -13.51
N ALA A 312 13.05 -5.06 -12.53
CA ALA A 312 14.08 -4.08 -12.24
C ALA A 312 15.42 -4.77 -11.98
N TYR A 313 16.48 -4.14 -12.43
CA TYR A 313 17.84 -4.69 -12.37
C TYR A 313 18.78 -3.60 -11.82
N GLU A 314 19.59 -3.97 -10.83
CA GLU A 314 20.68 -3.13 -10.38
C GLU A 314 21.77 -3.12 -11.45
N LEU A 315 22.16 -1.91 -11.88
CA LEU A 315 23.23 -1.77 -12.84
C LEU A 315 24.60 -1.85 -12.16
N SER A 316 25.50 -2.62 -12.74
CA SER A 316 26.90 -2.64 -12.35
C SER A 316 27.59 -1.32 -12.70
N GLU A 317 28.75 -1.06 -12.08
CA GLU A 317 29.54 0.15 -12.33
C GLU A 317 29.91 0.29 -13.82
N ASP A 318 30.23 -0.81 -14.51
CA ASP A 318 30.54 -0.83 -15.95
C ASP A 318 29.32 -0.54 -16.83
N GLU A 319 28.12 -0.84 -16.35
CA GLU A 319 26.86 -0.53 -17.06
C GLU A 319 26.43 0.91 -16.83
N ILE A 320 26.69 1.47 -15.64
CA ILE A 320 26.44 2.89 -15.33
C ILE A 320 27.38 3.80 -16.11
N TYR A 321 28.66 3.39 -16.22
CA TYR A 321 29.71 4.12 -16.94
C TYR A 321 30.28 3.25 -18.07
N PRO A 322 29.54 2.99 -19.15
CA PRO A 322 30.02 2.15 -20.22
C PRO A 322 31.29 2.77 -20.83
N ARG A 323 32.33 1.98 -20.96
CA ARG A 323 33.57 2.41 -21.64
C ARG A 323 33.17 2.92 -23.03
N PRO A 324 33.75 4.07 -23.49
CA PRO A 324 33.52 4.54 -24.83
C PRO A 324 33.80 3.41 -25.81
N LYS A 325 32.80 3.02 -26.60
CA LYS A 325 33.01 2.08 -27.69
C LYS A 325 34.06 2.72 -28.63
N ALA A 326 35.12 1.99 -28.94
CA ALA A 326 36.06 2.44 -29.94
C ALA A 326 35.29 2.85 -31.20
N PRO A 327 35.57 4.00 -31.82
CA PRO A 327 34.86 4.41 -33.01
C PRO A 327 35.00 3.29 -34.05
N THR A 328 33.87 2.72 -34.45
CA THR A 328 33.82 1.81 -35.59
C THR A 328 34.18 2.66 -36.82
N LEU A 329 35.39 2.50 -37.33
CA LEU A 329 35.77 3.01 -38.62
C LEU A 329 34.89 2.30 -39.66
N TYR A 330 33.79 2.96 -40.06
CA TYR A 330 33.14 2.59 -41.32
C TYR A 330 34.09 3.05 -42.41
N THR A 331 34.85 2.13 -42.95
CA THR A 331 35.47 2.33 -44.28
C THR A 331 34.30 2.34 -45.27
N VAL A 332 34.11 3.49 -45.93
CA VAL A 332 33.27 3.67 -47.10
C VAL A 332 33.89 2.91 -48.27
#